data_daea6068546d06dcb00f7a57b056ba76
#
_entry.id   daea6068546d06dcb00f7a57b056ba76
#
_cell.length_a   1.000
_cell.length_b   1.000
_cell.length_c   1.000
_cell.angle_alpha   90.00
_cell.angle_beta   90.00
_cell.angle_gamma   90.00
#
_symmetry.space_group_name_H-M   'P 1'
#
loop_
_entity.id
_entity.type
_entity.pdbx_description
1 polymer ?
#
loop_
_entity_poly.entity_id
_entity_poly.type
_entity_poly.pdbx_seq_one_letter_code
_entity_poly.pdbx_strand_id
1 'polypeptide(L)'
;MTAQSFKTLVLTLCLLLCILLATAIWLATWSTNTNEKGTDLVGGAFELIDQDGNNVNESSFPNKFKLIYFGFTFCPDVCPMGLATISEALDTLGTKAKKIKPLFITVDPLRDTVGVLKNYKESFHESFAFLTGSPEQIRAVAKLYKVYFRKTSEDDDYLVDHSAITYIMSPSGGYLKHFGPDVSPSEISNFLSSVLK
;
A
#
# COMPACT_ATOMS: atom_id res chain seq x y z
N MET A 1 15.08 -57.36 31.90
CA MET A 1 15.54 -56.28 30.99
C MET A 1 16.99 -56.05 31.28
N THR A 2 17.86 -56.22 30.27
CA THR A 2 19.29 -55.98 30.45
C THR A 2 19.56 -54.46 30.47
N ALA A 3 20.56 -54.05 31.25
CA ALA A 3 20.93 -52.60 31.36
C ALA A 3 21.15 -51.91 29.99
N GLN A 4 21.46 -52.70 28.96
CA GLN A 4 21.63 -52.23 27.60
C GLN A 4 20.27 -51.91 26.91
N SER A 5 19.24 -52.71 27.14
CA SER A 5 17.88 -52.46 26.63
C SER A 5 17.27 -51.21 27.24
N PHE A 6 17.56 -50.90 28.52
CA PHE A 6 17.07 -49.72 29.20
C PHE A 6 17.75 -48.44 28.64
N LYS A 7 19.08 -48.49 28.35
CA LYS A 7 19.80 -47.34 27.77
C LYS A 7 19.31 -47.03 26.35
N THR A 8 19.06 -48.03 25.52
CA THR A 8 18.51 -47.84 24.16
C THR A 8 17.08 -47.25 24.22
N LEU A 9 16.24 -47.72 25.14
CA LEU A 9 14.89 -47.16 25.32
C LEU A 9 14.93 -45.69 25.71
N VAL A 10 15.81 -45.29 26.66
CA VAL A 10 15.94 -43.88 27.08
C VAL A 10 16.43 -43.03 25.95
N LEU A 11 17.44 -43.48 25.17
CA LEU A 11 17.95 -42.73 24.03
C LEU A 11 16.92 -42.52 22.94
N THR A 12 16.10 -43.55 22.63
CA THR A 12 15.03 -43.40 21.62
C THR A 12 13.92 -42.46 22.09
N LEU A 13 13.60 -42.49 23.39
CA LEU A 13 12.60 -41.57 23.96
C LEU A 13 13.08 -40.09 23.92
N CYS A 14 14.36 -39.86 24.26
CA CYS A 14 14.95 -38.53 24.18
C CYS A 14 14.98 -38.02 22.73
N LEU A 15 15.31 -38.87 21.75
CA LEU A 15 15.33 -38.50 20.33
C LEU A 15 13.94 -38.10 19.83
N LEU A 16 12.91 -38.88 20.18
CA LEU A 16 11.53 -38.55 19.84
C LEU A 16 11.06 -37.24 20.48
N LEU A 17 11.44 -36.98 21.74
CA LEU A 17 11.11 -35.71 22.39
C LEU A 17 11.77 -34.52 21.70
N CYS A 18 13.05 -34.66 21.31
CA CYS A 18 13.76 -33.60 20.57
C CYS A 18 13.11 -33.32 19.20
N ILE A 19 12.68 -34.35 18.47
CA ILE A 19 11.97 -34.19 17.20
C ILE A 19 10.64 -33.47 17.40
N LEU A 20 9.86 -33.84 18.44
CA LEU A 20 8.60 -33.19 18.78
C LEU A 20 8.79 -31.72 19.15
N LEU A 21 9.82 -31.40 19.93
CA LEU A 21 10.13 -30.01 20.28
C LEU A 21 10.59 -29.20 19.05
N ALA A 22 11.42 -29.78 18.19
CA ALA A 22 11.87 -29.13 16.96
C ALA A 22 10.71 -28.85 16.00
N THR A 23 9.78 -29.81 15.83
CA THR A 23 8.57 -29.62 15.00
C THR A 23 7.62 -28.60 15.60
N ALA A 24 7.44 -28.58 16.93
CA ALA A 24 6.62 -27.58 17.61
C ALA A 24 7.20 -26.16 17.45
N ILE A 25 8.51 -26.00 17.61
CA ILE A 25 9.20 -24.71 17.37
C ILE A 25 9.07 -24.29 15.92
N TRP A 26 9.26 -25.21 14.97
CA TRP A 26 9.13 -24.92 13.54
C TRP A 26 7.70 -24.50 13.17
N LEU A 27 6.68 -25.20 13.69
CA LEU A 27 5.28 -24.83 13.51
C LEU A 27 4.95 -23.48 14.17
N ALA A 28 5.48 -23.20 15.36
CA ALA A 28 5.28 -21.92 16.05
C ALA A 28 5.93 -20.75 15.28
N THR A 29 7.15 -20.93 14.77
CA THR A 29 7.82 -19.90 13.96
C THR A 29 7.18 -19.70 12.59
N TRP A 30 6.60 -20.77 12.00
CA TRP A 30 5.85 -20.63 10.74
C TRP A 30 4.52 -19.89 10.96
N SER A 31 3.83 -20.15 12.06
CA SER A 31 2.55 -19.50 12.39
C SER A 31 2.68 -18.00 12.69
N THR A 32 3.86 -17.53 13.14
CA THR A 32 4.07 -16.09 13.42
C THR A 32 4.34 -15.24 12.18
N ASN A 33 4.58 -15.86 11.00
CA ASN A 33 4.76 -15.15 9.74
C ASN A 33 3.46 -14.91 8.95
N THR A 34 2.30 -15.29 9.49
CA THR A 34 0.98 -15.05 8.86
C THR A 34 0.28 -13.82 9.42
N ASN A 35 1.01 -12.77 9.81
CA ASN A 35 0.41 -11.55 10.30
C ASN A 35 -0.07 -10.64 9.15
N GLU A 36 -1.36 -10.40 9.16
CA GLU A 36 -2.11 -9.38 8.43
C GLU A 36 -2.01 -9.42 6.88
N LYS A 37 -2.33 -10.55 6.27
CA LYS A 37 -2.92 -10.51 4.94
C LYS A 37 -4.31 -9.87 5.08
N GLY A 38 -4.38 -8.56 4.79
CA GLY A 38 -5.63 -7.95 4.37
C GLY A 38 -6.24 -8.79 3.24
N THR A 39 -7.53 -8.72 3.04
CA THR A 39 -8.20 -9.51 2.01
C THR A 39 -7.41 -9.44 0.70
N ASP A 40 -6.93 -10.56 0.17
CA ASP A 40 -6.07 -10.71 -1.02
C ASP A 40 -6.72 -10.16 -2.33
N LEU A 41 -7.78 -9.37 -2.20
CA LEU A 41 -8.61 -8.87 -3.31
C LEU A 41 -8.19 -7.49 -3.82
N VAL A 42 -7.48 -6.68 -3.03
CA VAL A 42 -7.08 -5.31 -3.38
C VAL A 42 -5.63 -5.07 -3.00
N GLY A 43 -4.84 -4.57 -3.94
CA GLY A 43 -3.41 -4.29 -3.77
C GLY A 43 -2.54 -5.36 -4.40
N GLY A 44 -1.23 -5.14 -4.35
CA GLY A 44 -0.21 -6.02 -4.91
C GLY A 44 1.05 -5.27 -5.28
N ALA A 45 2.06 -6.01 -5.71
CA ALA A 45 3.34 -5.47 -6.14
C ALA A 45 3.20 -4.61 -7.40
N PHE A 46 3.90 -3.47 -7.42
CA PHE A 46 3.97 -2.58 -8.58
C PHE A 46 5.40 -2.07 -8.77
N GLU A 47 5.72 -1.64 -9.98
CA GLU A 47 6.95 -0.93 -10.32
C GLU A 47 6.57 0.31 -11.11
N LEU A 48 6.86 1.49 -10.57
CA LEU A 48 6.52 2.80 -11.11
C LEU A 48 7.71 3.74 -11.01
N ILE A 49 7.54 4.97 -11.47
CA ILE A 49 8.53 6.04 -11.42
C ILE A 49 7.97 7.18 -10.58
N ASP A 50 8.76 7.70 -9.62
CA ASP A 50 8.34 8.84 -8.82
C ASP A 50 8.56 10.19 -9.54
N GLN A 51 8.09 11.27 -8.94
CA GLN A 51 8.21 12.64 -9.45
C GLN A 51 9.67 13.14 -9.57
N ASP A 52 10.64 12.42 -9.04
CA ASP A 52 12.07 12.73 -9.14
C ASP A 52 12.79 11.82 -10.14
N GLY A 53 12.05 10.92 -10.81
CA GLY A 53 12.58 10.00 -11.83
C GLY A 53 13.16 8.70 -11.27
N ASN A 54 12.95 8.40 -9.98
CA ASN A 54 13.45 7.17 -9.37
C ASN A 54 12.45 6.02 -9.59
N ASN A 55 12.98 4.81 -9.82
CA ASN A 55 12.16 3.61 -9.81
C ASN A 55 11.72 3.30 -8.37
N VAL A 56 10.43 3.12 -8.17
CA VAL A 56 9.81 2.84 -6.88
C VAL A 56 8.82 1.68 -6.99
N ASN A 57 8.71 0.95 -5.90
CA ASN A 57 7.75 -0.13 -5.72
C ASN A 57 7.14 -0.04 -4.31
N GLU A 58 6.24 -0.95 -3.95
CA GLU A 58 5.62 -0.94 -2.62
C GLU A 58 6.63 -1.12 -1.48
N SER A 59 7.77 -1.76 -1.71
CA SER A 59 8.83 -1.95 -0.71
C SER A 59 9.74 -0.74 -0.56
N SER A 60 9.67 0.25 -1.46
CA SER A 60 10.41 1.52 -1.35
C SER A 60 9.96 2.36 -0.15
N PHE A 61 8.82 2.02 0.45
CA PHE A 61 8.25 2.73 1.61
C PHE A 61 8.08 1.78 2.81
N PRO A 62 9.21 1.25 3.37
CA PRO A 62 9.16 0.24 4.42
C PRO A 62 8.55 0.80 5.71
N ASN A 63 7.82 -0.05 6.43
CA ASN A 63 7.22 0.28 7.73
C ASN A 63 6.24 1.47 7.70
N LYS A 64 5.70 1.82 6.52
CA LYS A 64 4.71 2.89 6.35
C LYS A 64 3.35 2.32 5.98
N PHE A 65 2.30 2.86 6.58
CA PHE A 65 0.96 2.76 6.00
C PHE A 65 0.95 3.55 4.69
N LYS A 66 0.32 3.03 3.65
CA LYS A 66 0.21 3.74 2.38
C LYS A 66 -1.23 4.23 2.21
N LEU A 67 -1.39 5.53 1.92
CA LEU A 67 -2.64 6.12 1.44
C LEU A 67 -2.50 6.26 -0.06
N ILE A 68 -3.25 5.49 -0.83
CA ILE A 68 -3.11 5.44 -2.29
C ILE A 68 -4.34 6.06 -2.93
N TYR A 69 -4.12 7.09 -3.74
CA TYR A 69 -5.13 7.75 -4.53
C TYR A 69 -4.76 7.67 -6.02
N PHE A 70 -5.72 7.24 -6.84
CA PHE A 70 -5.57 7.22 -8.29
C PHE A 70 -6.26 8.44 -8.89
N GLY A 71 -5.57 9.16 -9.78
CA GLY A 71 -6.09 10.39 -10.39
C GLY A 71 -5.24 10.85 -11.56
N PHE A 72 -5.45 12.06 -12.03
CA PHE A 72 -4.65 12.70 -13.07
C PHE A 72 -4.59 14.21 -12.86
N THR A 73 -3.50 14.87 -13.34
CA THR A 73 -3.25 16.28 -13.02
C THR A 73 -4.21 17.23 -13.74
N PHE A 74 -4.75 16.81 -14.89
CA PHE A 74 -5.74 17.57 -15.68
C PHE A 74 -7.19 17.46 -15.14
N CYS A 75 -7.39 16.75 -14.03
CA CYS A 75 -8.71 16.68 -13.40
C CYS A 75 -9.08 18.03 -12.77
N PRO A 76 -10.21 18.65 -13.17
CA PRO A 76 -10.50 20.01 -12.74
C PRO A 76 -11.05 20.11 -11.31
N ASP A 77 -11.48 19.00 -10.69
CA ASP A 77 -12.28 19.03 -9.46
C ASP A 77 -11.90 17.92 -8.47
N VAL A 78 -12.37 16.70 -8.68
CA VAL A 78 -12.33 15.63 -7.67
C VAL A 78 -10.91 15.22 -7.24
N CYS A 79 -9.93 15.27 -8.13
CA CYS A 79 -8.55 14.91 -7.80
C CYS A 79 -7.87 15.92 -6.86
N PRO A 80 -7.83 17.24 -7.17
CA PRO A 80 -7.25 18.20 -6.24
C PRO A 80 -7.99 18.25 -4.91
N MET A 81 -9.32 18.09 -4.88
CA MET A 81 -10.08 18.01 -3.64
C MET A 81 -9.69 16.78 -2.80
N GLY A 82 -9.61 15.60 -3.41
CA GLY A 82 -9.21 14.37 -2.70
C GLY A 82 -7.79 14.46 -2.13
N LEU A 83 -6.84 15.05 -2.87
CA LEU A 83 -5.47 15.26 -2.39
C LEU A 83 -5.40 16.31 -1.28
N ALA A 84 -6.22 17.38 -1.34
CA ALA A 84 -6.35 18.36 -0.26
C ALA A 84 -6.92 17.72 1.01
N THR A 85 -7.97 16.90 0.88
CA THR A 85 -8.56 16.13 1.99
C THR A 85 -7.53 15.23 2.67
N ILE A 86 -6.71 14.53 1.89
CA ILE A 86 -5.62 13.70 2.43
C ILE A 86 -4.57 14.58 3.12
N SER A 87 -4.19 15.70 2.52
CA SER A 87 -3.21 16.64 3.11
C SER A 87 -3.67 17.13 4.47
N GLU A 88 -4.90 17.61 4.58
CA GLU A 88 -5.48 18.08 5.85
C GLU A 88 -5.58 16.95 6.91
N ALA A 89 -5.90 15.74 6.50
CA ALA A 89 -5.90 14.59 7.40
C ALA A 89 -4.48 14.29 7.95
N LEU A 90 -3.44 14.43 7.12
CA LEU A 90 -2.05 14.27 7.54
C LEU A 90 -1.60 15.38 8.49
N ASP A 91 -1.98 16.64 8.21
CA ASP A 91 -1.71 17.79 9.09
C ASP A 91 -2.36 17.57 10.47
N THR A 92 -3.61 17.10 10.50
CA THR A 92 -4.33 16.76 11.73
C THR A 92 -3.62 15.67 12.55
N LEU A 93 -2.98 14.72 11.91
CA LEU A 93 -2.21 13.65 12.57
C LEU A 93 -0.88 14.12 13.16
N GLY A 94 -0.36 15.25 12.72
CA GLY A 94 0.90 15.81 13.19
C GLY A 94 2.07 14.82 13.11
N THR A 95 2.76 14.58 14.22
CA THR A 95 3.93 13.68 14.24
C THR A 95 3.61 12.23 13.85
N LYS A 96 2.37 11.77 14.02
CA LYS A 96 1.94 10.42 13.61
C LYS A 96 1.93 10.27 12.08
N ALA A 97 1.77 11.35 11.32
CA ALA A 97 1.83 11.34 9.86
C ALA A 97 3.17 10.78 9.33
N LYS A 98 4.24 10.85 10.12
CA LYS A 98 5.54 10.23 9.78
C LYS A 98 5.49 8.73 9.57
N LYS A 99 4.46 8.04 10.10
CA LYS A 99 4.22 6.60 9.89
C LYS A 99 3.43 6.31 8.60
N ILE A 100 3.05 7.34 7.84
CA ILE A 100 2.21 7.26 6.66
C ILE A 100 2.99 7.70 5.44
N LYS A 101 2.75 7.06 4.30
CA LYS A 101 3.22 7.48 2.99
C LYS A 101 2.02 7.65 2.05
N PRO A 102 1.60 8.88 1.78
CA PRO A 102 0.60 9.13 0.76
C PRO A 102 1.21 8.96 -0.64
N LEU A 103 0.50 8.27 -1.51
CA LEU A 103 0.88 7.98 -2.88
C LEU A 103 -0.24 8.46 -3.81
N PHE A 104 0.09 9.33 -4.74
CA PHE A 104 -0.73 9.62 -5.89
C PHE A 104 -0.21 8.79 -7.07
N ILE A 105 -1.07 8.00 -7.71
CA ILE A 105 -0.72 7.21 -8.88
C ILE A 105 -1.53 7.74 -10.05
N THR A 106 -0.85 8.24 -11.09
CA THR A 106 -1.57 8.75 -12.26
C THR A 106 -2.29 7.64 -13.01
N VAL A 107 -3.46 7.97 -13.55
CA VAL A 107 -4.17 7.15 -14.54
C VAL A 107 -4.00 7.67 -15.96
N ASP A 108 -3.21 8.75 -16.13
CA ASP A 108 -2.94 9.38 -17.42
C ASP A 108 -1.42 9.60 -17.64
N PRO A 109 -0.64 8.54 -17.76
CA PRO A 109 0.81 8.64 -17.83
C PRO A 109 1.33 9.33 -19.09
N LEU A 110 0.49 9.52 -20.10
CA LEU A 110 0.89 10.21 -21.35
C LEU A 110 1.03 11.73 -21.14
N ARG A 111 0.16 12.34 -20.33
CA ARG A 111 0.22 13.76 -19.97
C ARG A 111 0.95 13.98 -18.65
N ASP A 112 0.80 13.10 -17.69
CA ASP A 112 1.38 13.19 -16.35
C ASP A 112 2.82 12.66 -16.34
N THR A 113 3.70 13.40 -17.00
CA THR A 113 5.15 13.10 -16.99
C THR A 113 5.76 13.38 -15.61
N VAL A 114 6.98 12.90 -15.38
CA VAL A 114 7.76 13.15 -14.15
C VAL A 114 7.81 14.66 -13.82
N GLY A 115 8.07 15.52 -14.83
CA GLY A 115 8.13 16.97 -14.64
C GLY A 115 6.79 17.60 -14.28
N VAL A 116 5.70 17.13 -14.88
CA VAL A 116 4.33 17.58 -14.55
C VAL A 116 3.97 17.18 -13.13
N LEU A 117 4.21 15.94 -12.74
CA LEU A 117 3.94 15.44 -11.38
C LEU A 117 4.79 16.16 -10.33
N LYS A 118 6.03 16.52 -10.64
CA LYS A 118 6.91 17.27 -9.74
C LYS A 118 6.30 18.64 -9.40
N ASN A 119 5.86 19.38 -10.41
CA ASN A 119 5.23 20.68 -10.22
C ASN A 119 3.86 20.55 -9.49
N TYR A 120 3.05 19.57 -9.88
CA TYR A 120 1.73 19.34 -9.27
C TYR A 120 1.81 19.03 -7.77
N LYS A 121 2.84 18.28 -7.37
CA LYS A 121 3.11 17.93 -5.97
C LYS A 121 3.27 19.16 -5.06
N GLU A 122 3.80 20.26 -5.56
CA GLU A 122 4.07 21.47 -4.76
C GLU A 122 2.82 22.05 -4.09
N SER A 123 1.62 21.71 -4.61
CA SER A 123 0.34 22.16 -4.09
C SER A 123 -0.21 21.35 -2.92
N PHE A 124 0.49 20.26 -2.52
CA PHE A 124 -0.02 19.32 -1.53
C PHE A 124 1.00 19.05 -0.41
N HIS A 125 0.58 18.28 0.61
CA HIS A 125 1.44 17.93 1.73
C HIS A 125 2.77 17.29 1.27
N GLU A 126 3.89 17.75 1.82
CA GLU A 126 5.26 17.42 1.37
C GLU A 126 5.58 15.92 1.32
N SER A 127 4.94 15.12 2.19
CA SER A 127 5.18 13.67 2.30
C SER A 127 4.66 12.87 1.11
N PHE A 128 3.82 13.43 0.24
CA PHE A 128 3.34 12.73 -0.95
C PHE A 128 4.47 12.26 -1.85
N ALA A 129 4.30 11.06 -2.43
CA ALA A 129 4.98 10.67 -3.65
C ALA A 129 3.97 10.62 -4.79
N PHE A 130 4.33 11.18 -5.91
CA PHE A 130 3.54 11.21 -7.14
C PHE A 130 4.16 10.25 -8.15
N LEU A 131 3.39 9.25 -8.56
CA LEU A 131 3.92 8.12 -9.32
C LEU A 131 3.32 8.08 -10.72
N THR A 132 4.19 7.81 -11.70
CA THR A 132 3.84 7.56 -13.10
C THR A 132 4.56 6.30 -13.60
N GLY A 133 4.37 5.94 -14.85
CA GLY A 133 5.03 4.80 -15.49
C GLY A 133 4.57 4.64 -16.92
N SER A 134 4.86 3.51 -17.55
CA SER A 134 4.28 3.22 -18.86
C SER A 134 2.76 2.99 -18.75
N PRO A 135 2.01 3.19 -19.84
CA PRO A 135 0.58 2.86 -19.87
C PRO A 135 0.27 1.41 -19.41
N GLU A 136 1.18 0.48 -19.69
CA GLU A 136 1.06 -0.94 -19.27
C GLU A 136 1.22 -1.08 -17.75
N GLN A 137 2.22 -0.40 -17.16
CA GLN A 137 2.44 -0.39 -15.71
C GLN A 137 1.25 0.22 -14.96
N ILE A 138 0.71 1.34 -15.48
CA ILE A 138 -0.47 1.99 -14.89
C ILE A 138 -1.70 1.08 -14.97
N ARG A 139 -1.96 0.44 -16.13
CA ARG A 139 -3.05 -0.54 -16.25
C ARG A 139 -2.88 -1.73 -15.29
N ALA A 140 -1.65 -2.21 -15.14
CA ALA A 140 -1.36 -3.32 -14.24
C ALA A 140 -1.65 -2.95 -12.77
N VAL A 141 -1.14 -1.81 -12.29
CA VAL A 141 -1.38 -1.38 -10.90
C VAL A 141 -2.86 -1.04 -10.66
N ALA A 142 -3.53 -0.36 -11.57
CA ALA A 142 -4.96 -0.06 -11.46
C ALA A 142 -5.80 -1.34 -11.34
N LYS A 143 -5.45 -2.39 -12.09
CA LYS A 143 -6.12 -3.71 -12.00
C LYS A 143 -5.93 -4.34 -10.62
N LEU A 144 -4.74 -4.24 -10.00
CA LEU A 144 -4.47 -4.76 -8.66
C LEU A 144 -5.33 -4.06 -7.60
N TYR A 145 -5.57 -2.76 -7.75
CA TYR A 145 -6.39 -1.97 -6.83
C TYR A 145 -7.87 -1.91 -7.24
N LYS A 146 -8.28 -2.62 -8.31
CA LYS A 146 -9.66 -2.62 -8.85
C LYS A 146 -10.14 -1.22 -9.25
N VAL A 147 -9.22 -0.38 -9.68
CA VAL A 147 -9.49 0.98 -10.15
C VAL A 147 -9.96 0.91 -11.60
N TYR A 148 -11.14 1.45 -11.84
CA TYR A 148 -11.62 1.70 -13.20
C TYR A 148 -11.10 3.06 -13.68
N PHE A 149 -10.65 3.14 -14.92
CA PHE A 149 -10.38 4.41 -15.60
C PHE A 149 -10.54 4.27 -17.11
N ARG A 150 -10.97 5.34 -17.76
CA ARG A 150 -11.21 5.41 -19.21
C ARG A 150 -11.14 6.85 -19.68
N LYS A 151 -10.47 7.11 -20.82
CA LYS A 151 -10.55 8.38 -21.51
C LYS A 151 -11.99 8.66 -21.98
N THR A 152 -12.41 9.92 -21.87
CA THR A 152 -13.77 10.33 -22.29
C THR A 152 -13.88 10.60 -23.79
N SER A 153 -12.77 10.96 -24.44
CA SER A 153 -12.66 11.19 -25.88
C SER A 153 -11.25 10.85 -26.40
N GLU A 154 -11.08 10.85 -27.72
CA GLU A 154 -9.77 10.68 -28.36
C GLU A 154 -9.10 12.03 -28.69
N ASP A 155 -9.74 13.16 -28.38
CA ASP A 155 -9.19 14.50 -28.58
C ASP A 155 -8.07 14.78 -27.57
N ASP A 156 -7.25 15.80 -27.79
CA ASP A 156 -6.13 16.17 -26.92
C ASP A 156 -6.59 16.67 -25.53
N ASP A 157 -7.79 17.27 -25.46
CA ASP A 157 -8.38 17.83 -24.23
C ASP A 157 -9.28 16.82 -23.48
N TYR A 158 -9.05 15.51 -23.67
CA TYR A 158 -9.85 14.48 -22.99
C TYR A 158 -9.79 14.58 -21.46
N LEU A 159 -10.86 14.19 -20.82
CA LEU A 159 -10.89 13.85 -19.40
C LEU A 159 -10.74 12.34 -19.21
N VAL A 160 -10.52 11.93 -17.99
CA VAL A 160 -10.44 10.51 -17.63
C VAL A 160 -11.49 10.21 -16.56
N ASP A 161 -12.50 9.43 -16.92
CA ASP A 161 -13.39 8.84 -15.94
C ASP A 161 -12.59 7.85 -15.09
N HIS A 162 -12.59 8.00 -13.77
CA HIS A 162 -11.87 7.09 -12.88
C HIS A 162 -12.53 6.94 -11.52
N SER A 163 -12.19 5.86 -10.84
CA SER A 163 -12.60 5.63 -9.45
C SER A 163 -11.84 6.57 -8.51
N ALA A 164 -12.52 7.59 -7.97
CA ALA A 164 -11.97 8.55 -7.00
C ALA A 164 -11.98 7.96 -5.58
N ILE A 165 -11.14 6.95 -5.34
CA ILE A 165 -11.10 6.19 -4.10
C ILE A 165 -9.73 6.37 -3.43
N THR A 166 -9.74 6.61 -2.12
CA THR A 166 -8.53 6.59 -1.28
C THR A 166 -8.41 5.24 -0.60
N TYR A 167 -7.36 4.48 -0.92
CA TYR A 167 -7.07 3.19 -0.31
C TYR A 167 -6.11 3.33 0.86
N ILE A 168 -6.33 2.59 1.94
CA ILE A 168 -5.41 2.50 3.06
C ILE A 168 -4.87 1.08 3.12
N MET A 169 -3.53 0.98 3.02
CA MET A 169 -2.79 -0.27 3.07
C MET A 169 -1.92 -0.32 4.32
N SER A 170 -1.82 -1.49 4.93
CA SER A 170 -0.92 -1.75 6.05
C SER A 170 0.56 -1.63 5.62
N PRO A 171 1.51 -1.54 6.56
CA PRO A 171 2.94 -1.58 6.23
C PRO A 171 3.36 -2.85 5.47
N SER A 172 2.71 -3.98 5.72
CA SER A 172 2.92 -5.26 5.03
C SER A 172 2.28 -5.34 3.63
N GLY A 173 1.55 -4.30 3.20
CA GLY A 173 0.86 -4.27 1.90
C GLY A 173 -0.57 -4.82 1.91
N GLY A 174 -1.08 -5.23 3.07
CA GLY A 174 -2.47 -5.71 3.21
C GLY A 174 -3.47 -4.55 3.13
N TYR A 175 -4.59 -4.77 2.43
CA TYR A 175 -5.70 -3.82 2.38
C TYR A 175 -6.37 -3.68 3.76
N LEU A 176 -6.60 -2.45 4.20
CA LEU A 176 -7.28 -2.17 5.47
C LEU A 176 -8.65 -1.55 5.27
N LYS A 177 -8.74 -0.51 4.44
CA LYS A 177 -9.96 0.25 4.21
C LYS A 177 -9.84 1.06 2.92
N HIS A 178 -10.97 1.49 2.40
CA HIS A 178 -11.03 2.56 1.40
C HIS A 178 -12.07 3.60 1.79
N PHE A 179 -11.94 4.80 1.23
CA PHE A 179 -12.87 5.90 1.35
C PHE A 179 -13.27 6.38 -0.02
N GLY A 180 -14.54 6.76 -0.17
CA GLY A 180 -15.07 7.41 -1.37
C GLY A 180 -14.67 8.89 -1.48
N PRO A 181 -15.09 9.57 -2.55
CA PRO A 181 -14.71 10.97 -2.79
C PRO A 181 -15.26 11.96 -1.76
N ASP A 182 -16.37 11.64 -1.11
CA ASP A 182 -17.05 12.54 -0.15
C ASP A 182 -16.50 12.41 1.29
N VAL A 183 -15.40 11.67 1.49
CA VAL A 183 -14.80 11.48 2.81
C VAL A 183 -14.26 12.79 3.38
N SER A 184 -14.49 13.02 4.66
CA SER A 184 -13.89 14.16 5.37
C SER A 184 -12.46 13.88 5.83
N PRO A 185 -11.62 14.92 6.00
CA PRO A 185 -10.27 14.78 6.57
C PRO A 185 -10.29 14.13 7.97
N SER A 186 -11.32 14.43 8.78
CA SER A 186 -11.47 13.87 10.12
C SER A 186 -11.75 12.36 10.11
N GLU A 187 -12.52 11.86 9.15
CA GLU A 187 -12.76 10.40 9.03
C GLU A 187 -11.49 9.66 8.68
N ILE A 188 -10.66 10.19 7.76
CA ILE A 188 -9.36 9.61 7.42
C ILE A 188 -8.43 9.63 8.64
N SER A 189 -8.27 10.79 9.30
CA SER A 189 -7.36 10.96 10.43
C SER A 189 -7.77 10.12 11.65
N ASN A 190 -9.06 10.00 11.93
CA ASN A 190 -9.60 9.17 13.02
C ASN A 190 -9.32 7.68 12.76
N PHE A 191 -9.58 7.20 11.54
CA PHE A 191 -9.26 5.80 11.19
C PHE A 191 -7.76 5.54 11.31
N LEU A 192 -6.92 6.41 10.74
CA LEU A 192 -5.48 6.26 10.83
C LEU A 192 -4.99 6.28 12.28
N SER A 193 -5.52 7.19 13.11
CA SER A 193 -5.18 7.24 14.54
C SER A 193 -5.53 5.94 15.28
N SER A 194 -6.56 5.24 14.87
CA SER A 194 -6.97 3.96 15.48
C SER A 194 -6.02 2.80 15.15
N VAL A 195 -5.35 2.83 14.00
CA VAL A 195 -4.42 1.77 13.52
C VAL A 195 -2.95 2.11 13.77
N LEU A 196 -2.62 3.39 13.98
CA LEU A 196 -1.27 3.88 14.30
C LEU A 196 -1.01 3.75 15.80
N LYS A 197 -0.73 2.57 16.26
CA LYS A 197 -0.30 2.34 17.64
C LYS A 197 1.15 2.75 17.87
#